data_c24f2a10a13ad89e0a3b420bacea4e78
#
_entry.id   c24f2a10a13ad89e0a3b420bacea4e78
#
_cell.length_a   1.000
_cell.length_b   1.000
_cell.length_c   1.000
_cell.angle_alpha   90.00
_cell.angle_beta   90.00
_cell.angle_gamma   90.00
#
_symmetry.space_group_name_H-M   'P 1'
#
loop_
_entity.id
_entity.type
_entity.pdbx_description
1 polymer ?
#
loop_
_entity_poly.entity_id
_entity_poly.type
_entity_poly.pdbx_seq_one_letter_code
_entity_poly.pdbx_strand_id
1 'polypeptide(L)'
;MAGAIATLARPFGVNHNLIFSDSSMGSIDGDAEAAARYTEVELSKFALDTYFDPLLLKVTEYMPNYLALGKEPVSFITWCPPLVNHNNSKISVAYATNYPAVNLKESVSFIEYLCKKNAKSKDVGTYTVTDEEVLKYIKGPDFDSGCTVFNLAKKNNTDCIRDFLVNGSTTLYVMPKIELIKDSYKVRGGYADELVIREIPWGATTERIIDNIRNDNVKRVTEKADNSYIVKGRDGLTNCSRGVDNVEIRIRLKLGTNVKDAFNNVCTILLKDFNTAAHVTMVDDKGQPYRMISYSELMRAYLNRLYARVQQGLNFERKSLLLKNDLLEAKIKILTDKKNKVKFMDTIENAPNRTKAIKELAVMFKVSEDIIATIIDVAYSSSVNKGELFKKDIESNLKDIQAIDVHLNDINKFMIDKFKGIAKVHGRERRTRIVDTEKLYDANMLWKELVYTSRASK
;
A
#
# COMPACT_ATOMS: atom_id res chain seq x y z
N MET A 1 13.36 15.92 1.02
CA MET A 1 12.35 15.38 1.96
C MET A 1 10.93 15.79 1.56
N ALA A 2 10.61 17.08 1.33
CA ALA A 2 9.27 17.54 0.94
C ALA A 2 8.67 16.81 -0.28
N GLY A 3 9.40 16.68 -1.39
CA GLY A 3 8.92 15.95 -2.56
C GLY A 3 8.64 14.45 -2.35
N ALA A 4 9.35 13.79 -1.41
CA ALA A 4 9.04 12.41 -1.04
C ALA A 4 7.72 12.33 -0.26
N ILE A 5 7.49 13.26 0.67
CA ILE A 5 6.24 13.39 1.42
C ILE A 5 5.08 13.67 0.45
N ALA A 6 5.25 14.61 -0.47
CA ALA A 6 4.25 14.92 -1.49
C ALA A 6 3.88 13.69 -2.34
N THR A 7 4.87 12.88 -2.74
CA THR A 7 4.62 11.64 -3.50
C THR A 7 3.77 10.64 -2.70
N LEU A 8 3.98 10.53 -1.39
CA LEU A 8 3.22 9.62 -0.52
C LEU A 8 1.84 10.15 -0.13
N ALA A 9 1.63 11.47 -0.27
CA ALA A 9 0.39 12.16 0.08
C ALA A 9 -0.51 12.44 -1.15
N ARG A 10 0.02 12.30 -2.38
CA ARG A 10 -0.77 12.58 -3.61
C ARG A 10 -2.04 11.73 -3.65
N PRO A 11 -3.21 12.32 -3.93
CA PRO A 11 -4.46 11.59 -4.07
C PRO A 11 -4.58 10.83 -5.40
N PHE A 12 -3.53 10.80 -6.20
CA PHE A 12 -3.47 10.18 -7.53
C PHE A 12 -2.11 9.52 -7.77
N GLY A 13 -2.09 8.50 -8.63
CA GLY A 13 -0.87 7.76 -8.98
C GLY A 13 -0.38 6.82 -7.87
N VAL A 14 -1.17 6.60 -6.81
CA VAL A 14 -0.98 5.59 -5.77
C VAL A 14 -2.32 4.94 -5.43
N ASN A 15 -2.30 3.66 -5.09
CA ASN A 15 -3.54 2.97 -4.74
C ASN A 15 -4.02 3.26 -3.33
N HIS A 16 -3.06 3.43 -2.40
CA HIS A 16 -3.32 3.72 -1.00
C HIS A 16 -2.31 4.75 -0.50
N ASN A 17 -2.78 5.93 -0.14
CA ASN A 17 -1.93 6.98 0.39
C ASN A 17 -1.38 6.57 1.76
N LEU A 18 -0.10 6.79 2.00
CA LEU A 18 0.53 6.59 3.30
C LEU A 18 0.51 7.85 4.16
N ILE A 19 0.38 9.00 3.53
CA ILE A 19 0.31 10.31 4.18
C ILE A 19 -0.99 10.98 3.74
N PHE A 20 -1.67 11.59 4.68
CA PHE A 20 -2.80 12.50 4.45
C PHE A 20 -2.31 13.94 4.50
N SER A 21 -2.86 14.81 3.67
CA SER A 21 -2.60 16.24 3.66
C SER A 21 -3.84 17.02 3.25
N ASP A 22 -4.10 18.11 3.93
CA ASP A 22 -5.14 19.09 3.58
C ASP A 22 -4.68 20.08 2.50
N SER A 23 -3.39 20.02 2.12
CA SER A 23 -2.79 20.93 1.17
C SER A 23 -2.69 20.32 -0.22
N SER A 24 -2.51 21.16 -1.24
CA SER A 24 -2.26 20.68 -2.61
C SER A 24 -0.95 19.93 -2.71
N MET A 25 -1.04 18.66 -3.08
CA MET A 25 0.12 17.76 -3.33
C MET A 25 0.39 17.57 -4.83
N GLY A 26 0.03 18.56 -5.64
CA GLY A 26 0.10 18.53 -7.10
C GLY A 26 -1.22 18.13 -7.73
N SER A 27 -1.29 18.14 -9.07
CA SER A 27 -2.47 17.78 -9.84
C SER A 27 -2.19 16.72 -10.91
N ILE A 28 -3.26 16.15 -11.44
CA ILE A 28 -3.20 15.26 -12.61
C ILE A 28 -2.76 15.99 -13.89
N ASP A 29 -2.82 17.31 -13.88
CA ASP A 29 -2.38 18.14 -15.00
C ASP A 29 -0.86 18.29 -15.05
N GLY A 30 -0.16 17.96 -13.97
CA GLY A 30 1.28 18.05 -13.87
C GLY A 30 1.77 19.17 -12.96
N ASP A 31 0.85 19.89 -12.29
CA ASP A 31 1.23 20.93 -11.34
C ASP A 31 2.06 20.38 -10.19
N ALA A 32 3.00 21.17 -9.72
CA ALA A 32 3.81 20.87 -8.57
C ALA A 32 3.01 20.96 -7.26
N GLU A 33 3.54 20.32 -6.23
CA GLU A 33 3.04 20.46 -4.86
C GLU A 33 3.19 21.89 -4.32
N ALA A 34 2.31 22.28 -3.41
CA ALA A 34 2.41 23.54 -2.68
C ALA A 34 3.73 23.61 -1.88
N ALA A 35 4.24 24.83 -1.68
CA ALA A 35 5.47 25.01 -0.92
C ALA A 35 5.33 24.43 0.51
N ALA A 36 6.37 23.79 1.02
CA ALA A 36 6.35 23.06 2.30
C ALA A 36 5.87 23.89 3.50
N ARG A 37 6.08 25.24 3.47
CA ARG A 37 5.60 26.16 4.53
C ARG A 37 4.07 26.31 4.61
N TYR A 38 3.35 25.84 3.60
CA TYR A 38 1.88 25.88 3.51
C TYR A 38 1.25 24.49 3.64
N THR A 39 2.05 23.46 3.94
CA THR A 39 1.58 22.08 3.94
C THR A 39 1.61 21.50 5.33
N GLU A 40 0.49 20.91 5.75
CA GLU A 40 0.38 20.07 6.93
C GLU A 40 0.15 18.63 6.48
N VAL A 41 0.77 17.70 7.20
CA VAL A 41 0.70 16.26 6.86
C VAL A 41 0.59 15.42 8.11
N GLU A 42 -0.16 14.32 7.99
CA GLU A 42 -0.28 13.29 9.02
C GLU A 42 -0.26 11.89 8.39
N LEU A 43 -0.09 10.86 9.21
CA LEU A 43 -0.19 9.49 8.74
C LEU A 43 -1.62 9.16 8.33
N SER A 44 -1.80 8.57 7.16
CA SER A 44 -3.11 8.10 6.73
C SER A 44 -3.60 6.93 7.60
N LYS A 45 -4.91 6.71 7.62
CA LYS A 45 -5.48 5.54 8.28
C LYS A 45 -4.92 4.22 7.71
N PHE A 46 -4.68 4.16 6.40
CA PHE A 46 -4.06 2.98 5.79
C PHE A 46 -2.64 2.74 6.32
N ALA A 47 -1.83 3.79 6.48
CA ALA A 47 -0.50 3.67 7.06
C ALA A 47 -0.56 3.20 8.52
N LEU A 48 -1.44 3.78 9.33
CA LEU A 48 -1.62 3.38 10.73
C LEU A 48 -2.05 1.93 10.87
N ASP A 49 -3.02 1.48 10.06
CA ASP A 49 -3.56 0.12 10.11
C ASP A 49 -2.59 -0.94 9.58
N THR A 50 -1.62 -0.56 8.72
CA THR A 50 -0.75 -1.53 8.04
C THR A 50 0.72 -1.43 8.42
N TYR A 51 1.31 -0.23 8.48
CA TYR A 51 2.74 -0.02 8.76
C TYR A 51 3.04 0.22 10.23
N PHE A 52 2.09 0.82 10.97
CA PHE A 52 2.29 1.22 12.36
C PHE A 52 1.49 0.38 13.34
N ASP A 53 1.27 -0.89 13.01
CA ASP A 53 0.60 -1.83 13.91
C ASP A 53 1.40 -2.03 15.21
N PRO A 54 0.80 -1.81 16.39
CA PRO A 54 1.51 -1.87 17.67
C PRO A 54 2.16 -3.23 17.95
N LEU A 55 1.57 -4.35 17.49
CA LEU A 55 2.12 -5.68 17.68
C LEU A 55 3.48 -5.83 16.97
N LEU A 56 3.54 -5.38 15.69
CA LEU A 56 4.75 -5.50 14.87
C LEU A 56 5.81 -4.49 15.29
N LEU A 57 5.42 -3.28 15.71
CA LEU A 57 6.37 -2.26 16.17
C LEU A 57 7.15 -2.70 17.42
N LYS A 58 6.54 -3.47 18.32
CA LYS A 58 7.20 -3.98 19.54
C LYS A 58 8.37 -4.91 19.26
N VAL A 59 8.38 -5.55 18.10
CA VAL A 59 9.41 -6.51 17.68
C VAL A 59 10.22 -6.03 16.49
N THR A 60 10.04 -4.77 16.10
CA THR A 60 10.85 -4.12 15.07
C THR A 60 12.25 -3.83 15.62
N GLU A 61 13.26 -4.14 14.84
CA GLU A 61 14.64 -3.82 15.15
C GLU A 61 14.95 -2.38 14.77
N TYR A 62 15.62 -1.66 15.67
CA TYR A 62 15.98 -0.26 15.49
C TYR A 62 17.50 -0.09 15.50
N MET A 63 18.01 0.80 14.66
CA MET A 63 19.40 1.24 14.67
C MET A 63 19.48 2.77 14.89
N PRO A 64 20.63 3.30 15.32
CA PRO A 64 20.81 4.76 15.38
C PRO A 64 20.59 5.40 14.01
N ASN A 65 19.89 6.53 13.97
CA ASN A 65 19.73 7.29 12.73
C ASN A 65 21.07 7.96 12.34
N TYR A 66 21.14 8.53 11.12
CA TYR A 66 22.34 9.15 10.57
C TYR A 66 23.01 10.19 11.51
N LEU A 67 22.21 10.94 12.25
CA LEU A 67 22.71 11.94 13.20
C LEU A 67 22.98 11.39 14.60
N ALA A 68 22.73 10.13 14.85
CA ALA A 68 22.80 9.49 16.17
C ALA A 68 21.95 10.18 17.28
N LEU A 69 21.00 11.02 16.91
CA LEU A 69 20.09 11.72 17.81
C LEU A 69 18.82 10.91 18.14
N GLY A 70 18.56 9.85 17.40
CA GLY A 70 17.39 8.99 17.54
C GLY A 70 17.64 7.61 16.95
N LYS A 71 16.58 6.82 16.90
CA LYS A 71 16.60 5.47 16.31
C LYS A 71 15.65 5.43 15.13
N GLU A 72 16.03 4.68 14.10
CA GLU A 72 15.19 4.36 12.95
C GLU A 72 15.05 2.85 12.79
N PRO A 73 13.94 2.36 12.24
CA PRO A 73 13.77 0.93 12.02
C PRO A 73 14.73 0.43 10.93
N VAL A 74 15.38 -0.69 11.18
CA VAL A 74 16.22 -1.38 10.19
C VAL A 74 15.38 -1.74 8.96
N SER A 75 14.16 -2.22 9.21
CA SER A 75 13.17 -2.47 8.16
C SER A 75 11.77 -2.53 8.76
N PHE A 76 10.78 -2.04 8.01
CA PHE A 76 9.38 -2.22 8.37
C PHE A 76 8.88 -3.61 7.98
N ILE A 77 8.25 -4.28 8.93
CA ILE A 77 7.41 -5.45 8.68
C ILE A 77 5.98 -4.97 8.80
N THR A 78 5.22 -5.15 7.76
CA THR A 78 3.94 -4.48 7.58
C THR A 78 2.84 -5.48 7.25
N TRP A 79 1.60 -5.14 7.60
CA TRP A 79 0.40 -5.83 7.12
C TRP A 79 0.01 -5.41 5.70
N CYS A 80 0.76 -4.53 5.06
CA CYS A 80 0.56 -4.15 3.66
C CYS A 80 1.17 -5.25 2.76
N PRO A 81 0.36 -5.96 1.95
CA PRO A 81 0.89 -6.94 1.02
C PRO A 81 1.85 -6.31 0.00
N PRO A 82 2.81 -7.09 -0.53
CA PRO A 82 3.72 -6.60 -1.56
C PRO A 82 2.98 -6.11 -2.81
N LEU A 83 3.53 -5.10 -3.46
CA LEU A 83 3.05 -4.50 -4.72
C LEU A 83 1.61 -3.95 -4.68
N VAL A 84 1.03 -3.67 -3.51
CA VAL A 84 -0.32 -3.07 -3.42
C VAL A 84 -0.31 -1.58 -3.76
N ASN A 85 0.84 -0.92 -3.60
CA ASN A 85 1.06 0.44 -4.08
C ASN A 85 2.01 0.46 -5.27
N HIS A 86 1.81 1.45 -6.17
CA HIS A 86 2.74 1.69 -7.27
C HIS A 86 4.10 2.17 -6.75
N ASN A 87 5.14 1.84 -7.49
CA ASN A 87 6.43 2.48 -7.34
C ASN A 87 6.87 3.04 -8.71
N ASN A 88 6.74 4.35 -8.85
CA ASN A 88 7.13 5.04 -10.08
C ASN A 88 8.64 5.21 -10.10
N SER A 89 9.25 4.74 -11.18
CA SER A 89 10.65 4.93 -11.60
C SER A 89 11.56 5.58 -10.55
N LYS A 90 12.01 4.79 -9.58
CA LYS A 90 13.04 5.20 -8.63
C LYS A 90 14.38 4.66 -9.12
N ILE A 91 15.36 5.54 -9.18
CA ILE A 91 16.72 5.22 -9.60
C ILE A 91 17.59 5.23 -8.36
N SER A 92 18.29 4.14 -8.13
CA SER A 92 19.40 4.04 -7.18
C SER A 92 20.68 3.75 -7.96
N VAL A 93 21.83 3.76 -7.30
CA VAL A 93 23.11 3.46 -7.96
C VAL A 93 23.05 2.11 -8.66
N ALA A 94 23.10 2.11 -9.99
CA ALA A 94 23.05 0.96 -10.89
C ALA A 94 21.73 0.15 -10.89
N TYR A 95 20.68 0.60 -10.19
CA TYR A 95 19.39 -0.10 -10.11
C TYR A 95 18.23 0.85 -10.35
N ALA A 96 17.25 0.39 -11.08
CA ALA A 96 15.96 1.04 -11.24
C ALA A 96 14.85 0.09 -10.82
N THR A 97 13.81 0.62 -10.21
CA THR A 97 12.58 -0.11 -9.93
C THR A 97 11.41 0.71 -10.42
N ASN A 98 10.49 0.07 -11.11
CA ASN A 98 9.28 0.68 -11.65
C ASN A 98 8.23 -0.41 -11.79
N TYR A 99 7.24 -0.43 -10.93
CA TYR A 99 6.20 -1.46 -10.98
C TYR A 99 4.81 -0.89 -10.68
N PRO A 100 3.79 -1.37 -11.40
CA PRO A 100 2.41 -1.07 -11.09
C PRO A 100 1.96 -1.83 -9.84
N ALA A 101 0.92 -1.32 -9.20
CA ALA A 101 0.27 -2.01 -8.10
C ALA A 101 -0.59 -3.18 -8.57
N VAL A 102 -0.82 -4.13 -7.67
CA VAL A 102 -1.85 -5.16 -7.77
C VAL A 102 -3.00 -4.84 -6.83
N ASN A 103 -4.17 -5.45 -7.05
CA ASN A 103 -5.34 -5.17 -6.23
C ASN A 103 -5.22 -5.75 -4.81
N LEU A 104 -5.55 -4.95 -3.79
CA LEU A 104 -5.48 -5.35 -2.38
C LEU A 104 -6.40 -6.53 -2.05
N LYS A 105 -7.64 -6.55 -2.55
CA LYS A 105 -8.58 -7.65 -2.29
C LYS A 105 -8.11 -8.96 -2.91
N GLU A 106 -7.53 -8.91 -4.12
CA GLU A 106 -6.92 -10.09 -4.77
C GLU A 106 -5.74 -10.60 -3.95
N SER A 107 -4.85 -9.71 -3.51
CA SER A 107 -3.70 -10.06 -2.66
C SER A 107 -4.13 -10.67 -1.33
N VAL A 108 -5.16 -10.12 -0.67
CA VAL A 108 -5.68 -10.66 0.58
C VAL A 108 -6.35 -12.03 0.36
N SER A 109 -7.10 -12.21 -0.73
CA SER A 109 -7.69 -13.51 -1.07
C SER A 109 -6.60 -14.57 -1.34
N PHE A 110 -5.51 -14.17 -1.95
CA PHE A 110 -4.35 -15.03 -2.17
C PHE A 110 -3.65 -15.38 -0.84
N ILE A 111 -3.42 -14.41 0.03
CA ILE A 111 -2.87 -14.63 1.37
C ILE A 111 -3.76 -15.57 2.19
N GLU A 112 -5.08 -15.41 2.15
CA GLU A 112 -6.01 -16.31 2.83
C GLU A 112 -5.84 -17.76 2.36
N TYR A 113 -5.73 -17.96 1.04
CA TYR A 113 -5.46 -19.28 0.47
C TYR A 113 -4.12 -19.85 0.97
N LEU A 114 -3.05 -19.06 0.93
CA LEU A 114 -1.71 -19.48 1.35
C LEU A 114 -1.64 -19.79 2.86
N CYS A 115 -2.29 -19.00 3.71
CA CYS A 115 -2.39 -19.27 5.14
C CYS A 115 -3.15 -20.58 5.43
N LYS A 116 -4.27 -20.83 4.75
CA LYS A 116 -5.03 -22.09 4.87
C LYS A 116 -4.21 -23.30 4.38
N LYS A 117 -3.42 -23.15 3.33
CA LYS A 117 -2.49 -24.16 2.81
C LYS A 117 -1.38 -24.43 3.83
N ASN A 118 -0.77 -23.37 4.39
CA ASN A 118 0.30 -23.46 5.37
C ASN A 118 -0.15 -24.10 6.70
N ALA A 119 -1.36 -23.80 7.17
CA ALA A 119 -1.93 -24.39 8.39
C ALA A 119 -2.07 -25.94 8.31
N LYS A 120 -2.11 -26.51 7.10
CA LYS A 120 -2.14 -27.96 6.85
C LYS A 120 -0.76 -28.55 6.53
N SER A 121 0.27 -27.72 6.48
CA SER A 121 1.64 -28.14 6.18
C SER A 121 2.29 -28.82 7.39
N LYS A 122 3.30 -29.66 7.13
CA LYS A 122 4.16 -30.22 8.19
C LYS A 122 5.01 -29.13 8.85
N ASP A 123 5.44 -28.12 8.07
CA ASP A 123 6.27 -27.02 8.52
C ASP A 123 5.42 -25.73 8.56
N VAL A 124 4.57 -25.63 9.59
CA VAL A 124 3.74 -24.45 9.81
C VAL A 124 4.64 -23.23 10.06
N GLY A 125 4.36 -22.14 9.32
CA GLY A 125 5.19 -20.92 9.35
C GLY A 125 6.19 -20.83 8.21
N THR A 126 6.41 -21.91 7.44
CA THR A 126 7.19 -21.89 6.19
C THR A 126 6.25 -21.99 5.00
N TYR A 127 6.12 -20.88 4.27
CA TYR A 127 5.20 -20.79 3.13
C TYR A 127 5.87 -21.26 1.84
N THR A 128 5.12 -22.02 1.06
CA THR A 128 5.49 -22.38 -0.32
C THR A 128 4.49 -21.72 -1.27
N VAL A 129 5.01 -21.02 -2.27
CA VAL A 129 4.20 -20.27 -3.24
C VAL A 129 4.69 -20.63 -4.64
N THR A 130 3.77 -21.00 -5.53
CA THR A 130 4.08 -21.30 -6.94
C THR A 130 3.55 -20.19 -7.85
N ASP A 131 4.14 -20.08 -9.06
CA ASP A 131 3.72 -19.10 -10.03
C ASP A 131 2.29 -19.35 -10.55
N GLU A 132 1.88 -20.62 -10.65
CA GLU A 132 0.52 -21.01 -11.04
C GLU A 132 -0.51 -20.57 -9.99
N GLU A 133 -0.15 -20.65 -8.70
CA GLU A 133 -1.00 -20.14 -7.63
C GLU A 133 -1.15 -18.62 -7.71
N VAL A 134 -0.06 -17.90 -8.01
CA VAL A 134 -0.09 -16.45 -8.23
C VAL A 134 -1.04 -16.10 -9.37
N LEU A 135 -0.86 -16.71 -10.53
CA LEU A 135 -1.66 -16.45 -11.74
C LEU A 135 -3.15 -16.75 -11.56
N LYS A 136 -3.49 -17.65 -10.64
CA LYS A 136 -4.89 -17.97 -10.32
C LYS A 136 -5.57 -16.86 -9.52
N TYR A 137 -4.87 -16.18 -8.62
CA TYR A 137 -5.44 -15.21 -7.70
C TYR A 137 -5.20 -13.76 -8.11
N ILE A 138 -4.02 -13.47 -8.65
CA ILE A 138 -3.62 -12.12 -9.05
C ILE A 138 -3.84 -11.94 -10.55
N LYS A 139 -4.80 -11.12 -10.91
CA LYS A 139 -5.16 -10.91 -12.33
C LYS A 139 -4.16 -10.04 -13.08
N GLY A 140 -3.34 -9.26 -12.37
CA GLY A 140 -2.35 -8.36 -12.93
C GLY A 140 -2.42 -6.96 -12.34
N PRO A 141 -1.88 -5.95 -13.04
CA PRO A 141 -1.89 -4.56 -12.58
C PRO A 141 -3.29 -4.03 -12.29
N ASP A 142 -3.40 -3.16 -11.27
CA ASP A 142 -4.64 -2.44 -10.95
C ASP A 142 -4.32 -0.98 -10.61
N PHE A 143 -4.68 -0.07 -11.50
CA PHE A 143 -4.41 1.36 -11.37
C PHE A 143 -5.58 2.09 -10.70
N ASP A 144 -5.26 3.12 -9.92
CA ASP A 144 -6.23 4.01 -9.31
C ASP A 144 -7.09 4.76 -10.35
N SER A 145 -6.49 5.10 -11.48
CA SER A 145 -7.14 5.77 -12.60
C SER A 145 -8.01 4.84 -13.48
N GLY A 146 -7.99 3.52 -13.24
CA GLY A 146 -8.68 2.54 -14.09
C GLY A 146 -7.84 2.11 -15.28
N CYS A 147 -8.22 2.48 -16.49
CA CYS A 147 -7.61 2.12 -17.75
C CYS A 147 -7.74 0.63 -18.14
N THR A 148 -7.39 0.34 -19.37
CA THR A 148 -7.33 -1.02 -19.91
C THR A 148 -5.87 -1.40 -20.14
N VAL A 149 -5.46 -2.55 -19.62
CA VAL A 149 -4.16 -3.16 -19.90
C VAL A 149 -4.36 -4.20 -21.01
N PHE A 150 -3.65 -4.04 -22.10
CA PHE A 150 -3.58 -5.04 -23.16
C PHE A 150 -2.55 -6.10 -22.79
N ASN A 151 -3.03 -7.29 -22.49
CA ASN A 151 -2.19 -8.45 -22.23
C ASN A 151 -1.75 -9.05 -23.58
N LEU A 152 -0.64 -8.54 -24.10
CA LEU A 152 -0.12 -8.96 -25.39
C LEU A 152 0.51 -10.34 -25.31
N ALA A 153 0.00 -11.27 -26.10
CA ALA A 153 0.61 -12.59 -26.28
C ALA A 153 2.00 -12.46 -26.91
N LYS A 154 2.96 -13.17 -26.33
CA LYS A 154 4.34 -13.24 -26.78
C LYS A 154 4.67 -14.61 -27.34
N LYS A 155 5.84 -14.72 -28.00
CA LYS A 155 6.38 -16.03 -28.42
C LYS A 155 6.57 -16.93 -27.17
N ASN A 156 6.48 -18.24 -27.34
CA ASN A 156 6.65 -19.26 -26.29
C ASN A 156 5.52 -19.33 -25.25
N ASN A 157 4.26 -19.09 -25.64
CA ASN A 157 3.10 -19.17 -24.75
C ASN A 157 3.22 -18.29 -23.49
N THR A 158 3.86 -17.14 -23.59
CA THR A 158 3.90 -16.13 -22.55
C THR A 158 3.08 -14.92 -22.95
N ASP A 159 2.76 -14.08 -21.97
CA ASP A 159 2.10 -12.79 -22.15
C ASP A 159 2.66 -11.74 -21.21
N CYS A 160 2.27 -10.49 -21.40
CA CYS A 160 2.81 -9.40 -20.61
C CYS A 160 2.51 -9.52 -19.11
N ILE A 161 1.33 -10.01 -18.72
CA ILE A 161 0.95 -10.15 -17.33
C ILE A 161 1.69 -11.29 -16.66
N ARG A 162 1.80 -12.43 -17.35
CA ARG A 162 2.61 -13.55 -16.87
C ARG A 162 4.05 -13.12 -16.66
N ASP A 163 4.65 -12.42 -17.62
CA ASP A 163 6.02 -11.92 -17.49
C ASP A 163 6.18 -10.96 -16.32
N PHE A 164 5.19 -10.09 -16.07
CA PHE A 164 5.21 -9.21 -14.90
C PHE A 164 5.21 -9.99 -13.59
N LEU A 165 4.33 -10.97 -13.44
CA LEU A 165 4.13 -11.69 -12.19
C LEU A 165 5.18 -12.79 -11.94
N VAL A 166 5.67 -13.44 -13.01
CA VAL A 166 6.60 -14.57 -12.91
C VAL A 166 8.06 -14.14 -13.09
N ASN A 167 8.32 -13.23 -14.05
CA ASN A 167 9.69 -12.81 -14.37
C ASN A 167 10.04 -11.44 -13.74
N GLY A 168 9.09 -10.75 -13.10
CA GLY A 168 9.29 -9.43 -12.50
C GLY A 168 9.65 -8.33 -13.48
N SER A 169 9.54 -8.56 -14.81
CA SER A 169 9.89 -7.58 -15.82
C SER A 169 9.06 -7.77 -17.10
N THR A 170 8.49 -6.67 -17.60
CA THR A 170 7.71 -6.65 -18.84
C THR A 170 7.52 -5.22 -19.36
N THR A 171 6.97 -5.10 -20.57
CA THR A 171 6.39 -3.84 -21.06
C THR A 171 4.87 -3.95 -20.97
N LEU A 172 4.24 -3.01 -20.28
CA LEU A 172 2.79 -2.89 -20.15
C LEU A 172 2.25 -1.86 -21.14
N TYR A 173 1.14 -2.19 -21.76
CA TYR A 173 0.42 -1.35 -22.68
C TYR A 173 -0.89 -0.91 -22.05
N VAL A 174 -0.90 0.34 -21.55
CA VAL A 174 -2.01 0.90 -20.77
C VAL A 174 -2.75 1.93 -21.59
N MET A 175 -4.06 1.78 -21.73
CA MET A 175 -4.90 2.64 -22.54
C MET A 175 -6.09 3.17 -21.76
N PRO A 176 -6.36 4.47 -21.83
CA PRO A 176 -7.56 5.05 -21.24
C PRO A 176 -8.80 4.67 -22.02
N LYS A 177 -9.93 4.68 -21.34
CA LYS A 177 -11.24 4.58 -21.96
C LYS A 177 -11.57 5.87 -22.70
N ILE A 178 -12.11 5.77 -23.91
CA ILE A 178 -12.47 6.90 -24.76
C ILE A 178 -13.96 6.87 -25.05
N GLU A 179 -14.64 7.98 -24.75
CA GLU A 179 -16.05 8.19 -25.04
C GLU A 179 -16.21 8.89 -26.39
N LEU A 180 -17.09 8.37 -27.24
CA LEU A 180 -17.56 9.04 -28.43
C LEU A 180 -18.87 9.75 -28.16
N ILE A 181 -18.90 11.07 -28.22
CA ILE A 181 -20.12 11.87 -28.10
C ILE A 181 -20.53 12.32 -29.50
N LYS A 182 -21.62 11.74 -30.00
CA LYS A 182 -22.14 12.08 -31.32
C LYS A 182 -22.91 13.41 -31.29
N ASP A 183 -22.78 14.16 -32.39
CA ASP A 183 -23.48 15.43 -32.57
C ASP A 183 -23.28 16.41 -31.41
N SER A 184 -22.06 16.41 -30.82
CA SER A 184 -21.75 17.06 -29.56
C SER A 184 -21.77 18.55 -29.63
N TYR A 185 -21.31 19.14 -30.74
CA TYR A 185 -21.23 20.62 -30.86
C TYR A 185 -21.59 21.11 -32.25
N LYS A 186 -22.14 22.33 -32.28
CA LYS A 186 -22.62 22.98 -33.51
C LYS A 186 -21.46 23.68 -34.23
N VAL A 187 -21.29 23.39 -35.51
CA VAL A 187 -20.33 24.03 -36.41
C VAL A 187 -21.07 24.60 -37.61
N ARG A 188 -20.40 25.48 -38.39
CA ARG A 188 -20.96 25.95 -39.64
C ARG A 188 -21.15 24.77 -40.61
N GLY A 189 -22.40 24.42 -40.87
CA GLY A 189 -22.75 23.31 -41.78
C GLY A 189 -23.27 22.05 -41.10
N GLY A 190 -23.40 22.00 -39.75
CA GLY A 190 -23.97 20.85 -39.06
C GLY A 190 -23.52 20.67 -37.63
N TYR A 191 -23.59 19.43 -37.18
CA TYR A 191 -23.05 19.00 -35.88
C TYR A 191 -21.86 18.10 -36.12
N ALA A 192 -20.87 18.19 -35.26
CA ALA A 192 -19.68 17.36 -35.28
C ALA A 192 -19.51 16.58 -33.98
N ASP A 193 -18.73 15.49 -34.05
CA ASP A 193 -18.51 14.54 -32.98
C ASP A 193 -17.31 14.96 -32.13
N GLU A 194 -17.30 14.50 -30.88
CA GLU A 194 -16.15 14.61 -29.96
C GLU A 194 -15.68 13.24 -29.50
N LEU A 195 -14.37 13.09 -29.39
CA LEU A 195 -13.76 12.01 -28.60
C LEU A 195 -13.36 12.60 -27.25
N VAL A 196 -13.73 11.92 -26.18
CA VAL A 196 -13.42 12.36 -24.81
C VAL A 196 -12.63 11.26 -24.08
N ILE A 197 -11.42 11.59 -23.66
CA ILE A 197 -10.60 10.68 -22.85
C ILE A 197 -11.06 10.82 -21.39
N ARG A 198 -11.44 9.71 -20.77
CA ARG A 198 -12.03 9.64 -19.42
C ARG A 198 -11.12 9.10 -18.35
N GLU A 199 -9.94 8.64 -18.69
CA GLU A 199 -8.98 8.04 -17.79
C GLU A 199 -7.58 8.52 -18.16
N ILE A 200 -6.62 8.42 -17.23
CA ILE A 200 -5.22 8.78 -17.46
C ILE A 200 -4.36 7.53 -17.33
N PRO A 201 -3.55 7.18 -18.35
CA PRO A 201 -2.59 6.09 -18.24
C PRO A 201 -1.62 6.30 -17.08
N TRP A 202 -1.20 5.23 -16.45
CA TRP A 202 -0.24 5.28 -15.35
C TRP A 202 1.05 6.02 -15.74
N GLY A 203 1.44 6.98 -14.90
CA GLY A 203 2.62 7.83 -15.11
C GLY A 203 2.44 8.95 -16.15
N ALA A 204 1.23 9.12 -16.69
CA ALA A 204 0.89 10.24 -17.57
C ALA A 204 0.30 11.43 -16.81
N THR A 205 0.34 12.61 -17.46
CA THR A 205 -0.41 13.80 -17.06
C THR A 205 -1.35 14.21 -18.19
N THR A 206 -2.41 14.94 -17.86
CA THR A 206 -3.35 15.43 -18.89
C THR A 206 -2.66 16.34 -19.88
N GLU A 207 -1.74 17.21 -19.42
CA GLU A 207 -0.96 18.08 -20.28
C GLU A 207 -0.12 17.31 -21.29
N ARG A 208 0.60 16.29 -20.84
CA ARG A 208 1.42 15.45 -21.73
C ARG A 208 0.58 14.73 -22.79
N ILE A 209 -0.61 14.26 -22.43
CA ILE A 209 -1.55 13.63 -23.37
C ILE A 209 -1.97 14.65 -24.42
N ILE A 210 -2.37 15.84 -23.99
CA ILE A 210 -2.82 16.93 -24.86
C ILE A 210 -1.72 17.37 -25.82
N ASP A 211 -0.50 17.57 -25.30
CA ASP A 211 0.64 18.00 -26.11
C ASP A 211 1.03 16.96 -27.16
N ASN A 212 1.00 15.69 -26.83
CA ASN A 212 1.31 14.63 -27.78
C ASN A 212 0.27 14.56 -28.92
N ILE A 213 -1.02 14.65 -28.57
CA ILE A 213 -2.10 14.69 -29.56
C ILE A 213 -2.03 15.96 -30.41
N ARG A 214 -1.76 17.13 -29.79
CA ARG A 214 -1.60 18.42 -30.47
C ARG A 214 -0.45 18.38 -31.47
N ASN A 215 0.71 17.89 -31.04
CA ASN A 215 1.92 17.80 -31.87
C ASN A 215 1.72 16.87 -33.07
N ASP A 216 1.04 15.74 -32.91
CA ASP A 216 0.69 14.87 -34.03
C ASP A 216 -0.24 15.56 -35.01
N ASN A 217 -1.30 16.22 -34.52
CA ASN A 217 -2.25 16.93 -35.36
C ASN A 217 -1.59 18.09 -36.11
N VAL A 218 -0.63 18.82 -35.54
CA VAL A 218 0.15 19.87 -36.20
C VAL A 218 1.00 19.30 -37.34
N LYS A 219 1.68 18.17 -37.13
CA LYS A 219 2.44 17.48 -38.20
C LYS A 219 1.54 17.14 -39.38
N ARG A 220 0.33 16.68 -39.16
CA ARG A 220 -0.67 16.36 -40.20
C ARG A 220 -1.14 17.56 -40.98
N VAL A 221 -1.16 18.76 -40.40
CA VAL A 221 -1.48 20.03 -41.10
C VAL A 221 -0.37 20.43 -42.06
N THR A 222 0.90 20.10 -41.77
CA THR A 222 2.06 20.47 -42.56
C THR A 222 2.37 19.50 -43.72
N GLU A 223 1.68 18.36 -43.77
CA GLU A 223 1.76 17.41 -44.88
C GLU A 223 1.11 17.98 -46.16
N LYS A 224 1.49 17.47 -47.35
CA LYS A 224 0.99 17.96 -48.63
C LYS A 224 -0.54 18.03 -48.79
N ALA A 225 -1.26 17.25 -48.02
CA ALA A 225 -2.72 17.37 -47.82
C ALA A 225 -3.00 17.58 -46.34
N ASP A 226 -3.90 18.52 -45.99
CA ASP A 226 -4.32 18.72 -44.59
C ASP A 226 -5.10 17.49 -44.10
N ASN A 227 -4.36 16.54 -43.51
CA ASN A 227 -4.90 15.31 -42.89
C ASN A 227 -5.22 15.49 -41.42
N SER A 228 -5.24 16.72 -40.91
CA SER A 228 -5.61 17.00 -39.52
C SER A 228 -7.09 16.70 -39.28
N TYR A 229 -7.38 16.08 -38.11
CA TYR A 229 -8.74 15.66 -37.75
C TYR A 229 -9.34 16.49 -36.62
N ILE A 230 -8.55 17.34 -35.97
CA ILE A 230 -8.99 18.20 -34.85
C ILE A 230 -9.35 19.60 -35.39
N VAL A 231 -10.38 20.21 -34.82
CA VAL A 231 -10.76 21.58 -35.09
C VAL A 231 -9.59 22.52 -34.78
N LYS A 232 -9.36 23.51 -35.65
CA LYS A 232 -8.30 24.50 -35.46
C LYS A 232 -8.58 25.39 -34.26
N GLY A 233 -7.53 25.78 -33.55
CA GLY A 233 -7.62 26.70 -32.42
C GLY A 233 -7.67 26.01 -31.06
N ARG A 234 -7.85 26.81 -30.00
CA ARG A 234 -7.83 26.31 -28.60
C ARG A 234 -9.01 25.41 -28.28
N ASP A 235 -10.14 25.60 -28.97
CA ASP A 235 -11.36 24.84 -28.70
C ASP A 235 -11.32 23.40 -29.25
N GLY A 236 -10.37 23.06 -30.13
CA GLY A 236 -10.27 21.73 -30.72
C GLY A 236 -9.77 20.66 -29.78
N LEU A 237 -8.98 21.06 -28.80
CA LEU A 237 -8.41 20.13 -27.79
C LEU A 237 -8.37 20.86 -26.44
N THR A 238 -9.24 20.44 -25.52
CA THR A 238 -9.45 21.11 -24.24
C THR A 238 -9.37 20.14 -23.08
N ASN A 239 -8.77 20.59 -21.97
CA ASN A 239 -8.80 19.90 -20.69
C ASN A 239 -9.96 20.45 -19.86
N CYS A 240 -10.91 19.61 -19.55
CA CYS A 240 -12.05 19.91 -18.68
C CYS A 240 -12.03 19.06 -17.40
N SER A 241 -10.93 18.40 -17.11
CA SER A 241 -10.77 17.49 -15.97
C SER A 241 -10.95 18.24 -14.64
N ARG A 242 -11.53 17.55 -13.66
CA ARG A 242 -11.73 18.05 -12.30
C ARG A 242 -11.28 16.99 -11.30
N GLY A 243 -9.95 16.86 -11.12
CA GLY A 243 -9.37 15.83 -10.27
C GLY A 243 -9.34 14.45 -10.91
N VAL A 244 -8.90 13.47 -10.15
CA VAL A 244 -8.60 12.10 -10.62
C VAL A 244 -9.85 11.33 -11.02
N ASP A 245 -10.94 11.54 -10.30
CA ASP A 245 -12.19 10.82 -10.51
C ASP A 245 -13.04 11.41 -11.66
N ASN A 246 -12.63 12.55 -12.21
CA ASN A 246 -13.35 13.21 -13.29
C ASN A 246 -12.39 13.74 -14.35
N VAL A 247 -11.74 12.80 -15.05
CA VAL A 247 -10.90 13.11 -16.20
C VAL A 247 -11.75 13.39 -17.42
N GLU A 248 -11.47 14.50 -18.08
CA GLU A 248 -12.22 14.93 -19.26
C GLU A 248 -11.32 15.72 -20.22
N ILE A 249 -10.65 15.01 -21.14
CA ILE A 249 -9.90 15.63 -22.23
C ILE A 249 -10.75 15.52 -23.51
N ARG A 250 -11.25 16.66 -23.99
CA ARG A 250 -12.13 16.74 -25.16
C ARG A 250 -11.35 16.99 -26.43
N ILE A 251 -11.62 16.18 -27.45
CA ILE A 251 -11.04 16.25 -28.79
C ILE A 251 -12.18 16.49 -29.78
N ARG A 252 -12.37 17.72 -30.22
CA ARG A 252 -13.40 18.10 -31.19
C ARG A 252 -12.95 17.79 -32.61
N LEU A 253 -13.71 16.95 -33.28
CA LEU A 253 -13.39 16.52 -34.64
C LEU A 253 -13.90 17.53 -35.67
N LYS A 254 -13.18 17.67 -36.79
CA LYS A 254 -13.67 18.46 -37.94
C LYS A 254 -14.91 17.77 -38.53
N LEU A 255 -15.82 18.58 -39.06
CA LEU A 255 -16.99 18.07 -39.76
C LEU A 255 -16.58 17.16 -40.94
N GLY A 256 -17.22 16.01 -41.06
CA GLY A 256 -16.88 15.01 -42.10
C GLY A 256 -15.66 14.14 -41.82
N THR A 257 -15.02 14.30 -40.67
CA THR A 257 -13.92 13.39 -40.27
C THR A 257 -14.44 11.97 -40.05
N ASN A 258 -13.72 10.98 -40.58
CA ASN A 258 -13.96 9.60 -40.22
C ASN A 258 -13.57 9.40 -38.73
N VAL A 259 -14.56 9.24 -37.87
CA VAL A 259 -14.37 9.12 -36.42
C VAL A 259 -13.48 7.93 -36.05
N LYS A 260 -13.60 6.82 -36.77
CA LYS A 260 -12.80 5.62 -36.50
C LYS A 260 -11.32 5.84 -36.82
N ASP A 261 -11.02 6.58 -37.88
CA ASP A 261 -9.63 6.90 -38.23
C ASP A 261 -9.05 7.90 -37.24
N ALA A 262 -9.79 8.91 -36.81
CA ALA A 262 -9.38 9.86 -35.78
C ALA A 262 -9.11 9.13 -34.45
N PHE A 263 -10.01 8.24 -34.04
CA PHE A 263 -9.82 7.40 -32.85
C PHE A 263 -8.54 6.54 -32.95
N ASN A 264 -8.31 5.86 -34.07
CA ASN A 264 -7.12 5.03 -34.27
C ASN A 264 -5.83 5.85 -34.22
N ASN A 265 -5.84 7.08 -34.71
CA ASN A 265 -4.72 8.01 -34.61
C ASN A 265 -4.42 8.34 -33.14
N VAL A 266 -5.45 8.68 -32.36
CA VAL A 266 -5.31 8.96 -30.91
C VAL A 266 -4.77 7.73 -30.19
N CYS A 267 -5.32 6.54 -30.44
CA CYS A 267 -4.85 5.29 -29.83
C CYS A 267 -3.38 5.00 -30.18
N THR A 268 -2.97 5.24 -31.42
CA THR A 268 -1.58 5.02 -31.85
C THR A 268 -0.60 5.92 -31.09
N ILE A 269 -0.96 7.18 -30.88
CA ILE A 269 -0.17 8.13 -30.09
C ILE A 269 -0.06 7.62 -28.64
N LEU A 270 -1.19 7.29 -28.02
CA LEU A 270 -1.23 6.85 -26.62
C LEU A 270 -0.46 5.55 -26.41
N LEU A 271 -0.61 4.55 -27.28
CA LEU A 271 0.11 3.28 -27.21
C LEU A 271 1.62 3.44 -27.37
N LYS A 272 2.05 4.39 -28.20
CA LYS A 272 3.47 4.67 -28.43
C LYS A 272 4.10 5.39 -27.24
N ASP A 273 3.41 6.37 -26.68
CA ASP A 273 4.00 7.31 -25.74
C ASP A 273 3.77 6.94 -24.26
N PHE A 274 2.79 6.06 -23.99
CA PHE A 274 2.42 5.64 -22.63
C PHE A 274 2.53 4.14 -22.39
N ASN A 275 3.32 3.41 -23.18
CA ASN A 275 3.78 2.09 -22.76
C ASN A 275 4.78 2.24 -21.60
N THR A 276 4.76 1.32 -20.66
CA THR A 276 5.59 1.40 -19.48
C THR A 276 6.37 0.11 -19.26
N ALA A 277 7.69 0.23 -19.19
CA ALA A 277 8.53 -0.87 -18.76
C ALA A 277 8.36 -1.07 -17.24
N ALA A 278 7.89 -2.23 -16.84
CA ALA A 278 7.79 -2.64 -15.45
C ALA A 278 9.02 -3.48 -15.07
N HIS A 279 9.65 -3.15 -13.94
CA HIS A 279 10.78 -3.87 -13.36
C HIS A 279 10.63 -3.92 -11.85
N VAL A 280 10.53 -5.12 -11.30
CA VAL A 280 10.43 -5.33 -9.86
C VAL A 280 11.82 -5.59 -9.31
N THR A 281 12.40 -4.59 -8.66
CA THR A 281 13.67 -4.71 -7.94
C THR A 281 13.42 -4.43 -6.46
N MET A 282 13.78 -5.38 -5.61
CA MET A 282 13.64 -5.29 -4.16
C MET A 282 15.00 -5.40 -3.49
N VAL A 283 15.06 -5.08 -2.21
CA VAL A 283 16.28 -5.17 -1.40
C VAL A 283 16.04 -6.21 -0.31
N ASP A 284 17.01 -7.09 -0.10
CA ASP A 284 16.98 -8.08 0.97
C ASP A 284 17.36 -7.47 2.34
N ASP A 285 17.36 -8.32 3.38
CA ASP A 285 17.70 -7.92 4.75
C ASP A 285 19.18 -7.50 4.91
N LYS A 286 20.02 -7.83 3.94
CA LYS A 286 21.46 -7.47 3.91
C LYS A 286 21.72 -6.24 3.05
N GLY A 287 20.66 -5.60 2.53
CA GLY A 287 20.78 -4.48 1.62
C GLY A 287 21.19 -4.86 0.19
N GLN A 288 21.13 -6.15 -0.16
CA GLN A 288 21.47 -6.62 -1.50
C GLN A 288 20.24 -6.55 -2.42
N PRO A 289 20.38 -6.02 -3.64
CA PRO A 289 19.27 -5.91 -4.55
C PRO A 289 18.95 -7.25 -5.24
N TYR A 290 17.66 -7.60 -5.23
CA TYR A 290 17.08 -8.65 -6.06
C TYR A 290 16.49 -8.02 -7.31
N ARG A 291 17.00 -8.38 -8.47
CA ARG A 291 16.47 -7.93 -9.76
C ARG A 291 15.41 -8.89 -10.28
N MET A 292 14.36 -8.32 -10.88
CA MET A 292 13.34 -9.11 -11.59
C MET A 292 12.77 -10.26 -10.73
N ILE A 293 12.43 -9.92 -9.47
CA ILE A 293 11.88 -10.90 -8.56
C ILE A 293 10.45 -11.25 -8.94
N SER A 294 10.13 -12.56 -8.96
CA SER A 294 8.76 -13.02 -9.17
C SER A 294 7.84 -12.65 -8.00
N TYR A 295 6.55 -12.51 -8.27
CA TYR A 295 5.56 -12.24 -7.22
C TYR A 295 5.43 -13.43 -6.25
N SER A 296 5.63 -14.66 -6.74
CA SER A 296 5.65 -15.88 -5.91
C SER A 296 6.79 -15.84 -4.87
N GLU A 297 7.97 -15.47 -5.31
CA GLU A 297 9.16 -15.34 -4.46
C GLU A 297 9.02 -14.22 -3.43
N LEU A 298 8.52 -13.08 -3.89
CA LEU A 298 8.24 -11.92 -3.04
C LEU A 298 7.18 -12.23 -1.97
N MET A 299 6.09 -12.89 -2.35
CA MET A 299 5.02 -13.26 -1.43
C MET A 299 5.49 -14.31 -0.42
N ARG A 300 6.30 -15.28 -0.85
CA ARG A 300 6.92 -16.27 0.02
C ARG A 300 7.82 -15.62 1.08
N ALA A 301 8.72 -14.76 0.65
CA ALA A 301 9.62 -14.05 1.57
C ALA A 301 8.85 -13.18 2.56
N TYR A 302 7.86 -12.45 2.08
CA TYR A 302 6.99 -11.61 2.89
C TYR A 302 6.25 -12.40 3.98
N LEU A 303 5.55 -13.48 3.60
CA LEU A 303 4.73 -14.26 4.55
C LEU A 303 5.58 -15.00 5.58
N ASN A 304 6.72 -15.59 5.18
CA ASN A 304 7.65 -16.23 6.13
C ASN A 304 8.12 -15.26 7.20
N ARG A 305 8.49 -14.06 6.78
CA ARG A 305 8.95 -13.01 7.67
C ARG A 305 7.83 -12.48 8.57
N LEU A 306 6.66 -12.21 7.99
CA LEU A 306 5.51 -11.72 8.74
C LEU A 306 5.06 -12.73 9.80
N TYR A 307 4.96 -14.03 9.45
CA TYR A 307 4.58 -15.08 10.38
C TYR A 307 5.52 -15.12 11.60
N ALA A 308 6.82 -15.13 11.35
CA ALA A 308 7.82 -15.15 12.41
C ALA A 308 7.71 -13.91 13.34
N ARG A 309 7.46 -12.73 12.77
CA ARG A 309 7.32 -11.49 13.56
C ARG A 309 6.00 -11.41 14.30
N VAL A 310 4.91 -11.90 13.74
CA VAL A 310 3.63 -12.02 14.45
C VAL A 310 3.78 -12.95 15.65
N GLN A 311 4.43 -14.10 15.48
CA GLN A 311 4.70 -15.02 16.57
C GLN A 311 5.55 -14.36 17.67
N GLN A 312 6.61 -13.65 17.30
CA GLN A 312 7.45 -12.92 18.24
C GLN A 312 6.65 -11.82 18.98
N GLY A 313 5.81 -11.07 18.27
CA GLY A 313 4.98 -10.02 18.85
C GLY A 313 3.98 -10.56 19.87
N LEU A 314 3.27 -11.61 19.53
CA LEU A 314 2.32 -12.27 20.44
C LEU A 314 3.03 -12.84 21.68
N ASN A 315 4.20 -13.48 21.53
CA ASN A 315 4.99 -13.97 22.65
C ASN A 315 5.51 -12.82 23.54
N PHE A 316 5.90 -11.69 22.93
CA PHE A 316 6.33 -10.50 23.68
C PHE A 316 5.18 -9.92 24.51
N GLU A 317 3.98 -9.78 23.94
CA GLU A 317 2.80 -9.30 24.66
C GLU A 317 2.41 -10.24 25.79
N ARG A 318 2.39 -11.55 25.52
CA ARG A 318 2.12 -12.57 26.54
C ARG A 318 3.08 -12.47 27.72
N LYS A 319 4.39 -12.40 27.43
CA LYS A 319 5.43 -12.26 28.46
C LYS A 319 5.28 -10.96 29.26
N SER A 320 4.96 -9.87 28.57
CA SER A 320 4.73 -8.56 29.23
C SER A 320 3.55 -8.60 30.19
N LEU A 321 2.43 -9.24 29.80
CA LEU A 321 1.27 -9.39 30.68
C LEU A 321 1.54 -10.30 31.88
N LEU A 322 2.29 -11.39 31.69
CA LEU A 322 2.71 -12.25 32.80
C LEU A 322 3.57 -11.51 33.82
N LEU A 323 4.59 -10.75 33.36
CA LEU A 323 5.42 -9.93 34.25
C LEU A 323 4.60 -8.86 34.98
N LYS A 324 3.59 -8.28 34.29
CA LYS A 324 2.66 -7.33 34.92
C LYS A 324 1.81 -8.00 36.02
N ASN A 325 1.36 -9.22 35.80
CA ASN A 325 0.63 -9.98 36.81
C ASN A 325 1.52 -10.32 38.00
N ASP A 326 2.75 -10.79 37.81
CA ASP A 326 3.70 -11.05 38.88
C ASP A 326 3.93 -9.80 39.74
N LEU A 327 4.03 -8.61 39.11
CA LEU A 327 4.13 -7.34 39.84
C LEU A 327 2.87 -7.02 40.64
N LEU A 328 1.68 -7.23 40.06
CA LEU A 328 0.41 -6.98 40.74
C LEU A 328 0.20 -7.94 41.93
N GLU A 329 0.53 -9.21 41.76
CA GLU A 329 0.47 -10.23 42.84
C GLU A 329 1.44 -9.87 43.97
N ALA A 330 2.66 -9.46 43.65
CA ALA A 330 3.63 -9.00 44.62
C ALA A 330 3.11 -7.76 45.39
N LYS A 331 2.50 -6.79 44.70
CA LYS A 331 1.86 -5.61 45.33
C LYS A 331 0.73 -6.02 46.27
N ILE A 332 -0.12 -6.95 45.88
CA ILE A 332 -1.18 -7.48 46.76
C ILE A 332 -0.55 -8.10 47.99
N LYS A 333 0.43 -9.00 47.84
CA LYS A 333 1.09 -9.71 48.93
C LYS A 333 1.78 -8.77 49.93
N ILE A 334 2.45 -7.73 49.44
CA ILE A 334 3.28 -6.83 50.26
C ILE A 334 2.48 -5.68 50.82
N LEU A 335 1.60 -5.04 50.03
CA LEU A 335 0.98 -3.78 50.38
C LEU A 335 -0.41 -3.91 51.01
N THR A 336 -1.15 -5.03 50.78
CA THR A 336 -2.49 -5.22 51.34
C THR A 336 -2.50 -5.97 52.68
N ASP A 337 -1.49 -6.81 52.93
CA ASP A 337 -1.33 -7.46 54.24
C ASP A 337 -0.62 -6.50 55.21
N LYS A 338 -1.30 -6.19 56.34
CA LYS A 338 -0.77 -5.26 57.34
C LYS A 338 0.59 -5.69 57.89
N LYS A 339 0.80 -6.99 58.16
CA LYS A 339 2.06 -7.53 58.69
C LYS A 339 3.19 -7.42 57.67
N ASN A 340 2.91 -7.77 56.41
CA ASN A 340 3.89 -7.69 55.37
C ASN A 340 4.26 -6.23 55.05
N LYS A 341 3.28 -5.33 55.09
CA LYS A 341 3.52 -3.91 54.86
C LYS A 341 4.45 -3.30 55.93
N VAL A 342 4.23 -3.62 57.20
CA VAL A 342 5.12 -3.18 58.30
C VAL A 342 6.54 -3.71 58.05
N LYS A 343 6.71 -4.99 57.83
CA LYS A 343 8.03 -5.58 57.55
C LYS A 343 8.71 -4.95 56.33
N PHE A 344 7.94 -4.63 55.29
CA PHE A 344 8.46 -3.98 54.11
C PHE A 344 9.00 -2.57 54.42
N MET A 345 8.25 -1.77 55.16
CA MET A 345 8.66 -0.42 55.56
C MET A 345 9.85 -0.45 56.50
N ASP A 346 9.82 -1.30 57.54
CA ASP A 346 10.94 -1.44 58.49
C ASP A 346 12.24 -1.81 57.82
N THR A 347 12.18 -2.72 56.82
CA THR A 347 13.36 -3.11 56.05
C THR A 347 13.92 -1.96 55.21
N ILE A 348 13.05 -1.13 54.61
CA ILE A 348 13.48 0.05 53.86
C ILE A 348 14.13 1.10 54.77
N GLU A 349 13.53 1.36 55.93
CA GLU A 349 14.02 2.36 56.88
C GLU A 349 15.35 1.97 57.53
N ASN A 350 15.57 0.68 57.79
CA ASN A 350 16.76 0.19 58.49
C ASN A 350 17.87 -0.27 57.53
N ALA A 351 17.64 -0.34 56.21
CA ALA A 351 18.65 -0.76 55.27
C ALA A 351 19.70 0.35 55.02
N PRO A 352 21.00 -0.02 54.96
CA PRO A 352 22.09 0.96 54.76
C PRO A 352 22.05 1.67 53.40
N ASN A 353 21.45 1.05 52.42
CA ASN A 353 21.23 1.63 51.06
C ASN A 353 20.11 0.90 50.33
N ARG A 354 19.61 1.54 49.25
CA ARG A 354 18.52 0.99 48.41
C ARG A 354 18.82 -0.39 47.84
N THR A 355 20.06 -0.66 47.42
CA THR A 355 20.46 -1.93 46.80
C THR A 355 20.36 -3.08 47.81
N LYS A 356 20.77 -2.86 49.07
CA LYS A 356 20.62 -3.86 50.15
C LYS A 356 19.17 -4.08 50.51
N ALA A 357 18.38 -3.01 50.65
CA ALA A 357 16.92 -3.11 50.88
C ALA A 357 16.23 -3.98 49.82
N ILE A 358 16.55 -3.76 48.52
CA ILE A 358 16.00 -4.56 47.40
C ILE A 358 16.33 -6.03 47.58
N LYS A 359 17.59 -6.38 47.87
CA LYS A 359 18.03 -7.78 48.02
C LYS A 359 17.38 -8.47 49.22
N GLU A 360 17.32 -7.82 50.36
CA GLU A 360 16.70 -8.35 51.57
C GLU A 360 15.20 -8.57 51.36
N LEU A 361 14.50 -7.61 50.78
CA LEU A 361 13.07 -7.71 50.46
C LEU A 361 12.79 -8.79 49.42
N ALA A 362 13.63 -8.92 48.38
CA ALA A 362 13.50 -9.95 47.36
C ALA A 362 13.56 -11.36 47.97
N VAL A 363 14.51 -11.61 48.87
CA VAL A 363 14.63 -12.87 49.59
C VAL A 363 13.44 -13.08 50.54
N MET A 364 13.08 -12.04 51.34
CA MET A 364 12.00 -12.10 52.31
C MET A 364 10.64 -12.44 51.71
N PHE A 365 10.32 -11.80 50.58
CA PHE A 365 9.02 -11.98 49.92
C PHE A 365 9.04 -13.02 48.79
N LYS A 366 10.21 -13.59 48.45
CA LYS A 366 10.43 -14.51 47.32
C LYS A 366 9.92 -13.92 46.00
N VAL A 367 10.38 -12.72 45.70
CA VAL A 367 10.03 -11.92 44.51
C VAL A 367 11.32 -11.40 43.89
N SER A 368 11.35 -11.20 42.58
CA SER A 368 12.54 -10.70 41.89
C SER A 368 12.94 -9.28 42.34
N GLU A 369 14.25 -8.99 42.27
CA GLU A 369 14.81 -7.67 42.66
C GLU A 369 14.15 -6.54 41.85
N ASP A 370 13.88 -6.75 40.56
CA ASP A 370 13.27 -5.74 39.68
C ASP A 370 11.82 -5.39 40.09
N ILE A 371 11.06 -6.40 40.51
CA ILE A 371 9.69 -6.20 41.03
C ILE A 371 9.74 -5.42 42.33
N ILE A 372 10.64 -5.79 43.25
CA ILE A 372 10.81 -5.06 44.53
C ILE A 372 11.25 -3.62 44.27
N ALA A 373 12.20 -3.37 43.37
CA ALA A 373 12.63 -2.03 43.01
C ALA A 373 11.43 -1.17 42.52
N THR A 374 10.58 -1.76 41.68
CA THR A 374 9.37 -1.08 41.16
C THR A 374 8.37 -0.81 42.27
N ILE A 375 8.20 -1.72 43.26
CA ILE A 375 7.29 -1.51 44.39
C ILE A 375 7.79 -0.41 45.31
N ILE A 376 9.09 -0.34 45.58
CA ILE A 376 9.70 0.72 46.36
C ILE A 376 9.43 2.09 45.75
N ASP A 377 9.63 2.25 44.45
CA ASP A 377 9.42 3.51 43.76
C ASP A 377 7.97 4.00 43.76
N VAL A 378 7.01 3.07 43.83
CA VAL A 378 5.57 3.37 43.85
C VAL A 378 5.00 3.51 45.30
N ALA A 379 5.64 2.89 46.31
CA ALA A 379 5.12 2.85 47.68
C ALA A 379 5.00 4.23 48.32
N TYR A 380 5.78 5.21 47.87
CA TYR A 380 5.67 6.59 48.39
C TYR A 380 4.45 7.36 47.89
N SER A 381 3.75 6.91 46.86
CA SER A 381 2.71 7.70 46.20
C SER A 381 1.29 7.15 46.25
N SER A 382 1.02 5.96 46.82
CA SER A 382 -0.29 5.36 46.71
C SER A 382 -0.86 4.76 47.98
N SER A 383 -2.05 5.23 48.31
CA SER A 383 -2.95 4.81 49.34
C SER A 383 -3.41 3.35 49.30
N VAL A 384 -3.61 2.85 50.42
CA VAL A 384 -3.75 1.53 51.02
C VAL A 384 -4.93 0.66 50.54
N ASN A 385 -5.85 1.12 49.71
CA ASN A 385 -7.11 0.40 49.39
C ASN A 385 -7.29 -0.08 47.95
N LYS A 386 -6.21 -0.45 47.24
CA LYS A 386 -6.27 -0.88 45.85
C LYS A 386 -6.21 -2.40 45.59
N GLY A 387 -6.28 -3.23 46.62
CA GLY A 387 -6.16 -4.69 46.49
C GLY A 387 -7.22 -5.33 45.58
N GLU A 388 -8.47 -4.87 45.66
CA GLU A 388 -9.53 -5.34 44.73
C GLU A 388 -9.34 -4.85 43.31
N LEU A 389 -8.79 -3.66 43.12
CA LEU A 389 -8.48 -3.12 41.81
C LEU A 389 -7.38 -3.94 41.13
N PHE A 390 -6.33 -4.28 41.87
CA PHE A 390 -5.24 -5.13 41.36
C PHE A 390 -5.72 -6.53 40.98
N LYS A 391 -6.66 -7.12 41.73
CA LYS A 391 -7.27 -8.40 41.39
C LYS A 391 -8.05 -8.33 40.06
N LYS A 392 -8.85 -7.26 39.88
CA LYS A 392 -9.56 -7.03 38.63
C LYS A 392 -8.61 -6.86 37.43
N ASP A 393 -7.51 -6.14 37.63
CA ASP A 393 -6.47 -5.98 36.59
C ASP A 393 -5.83 -7.32 36.25
N ILE A 394 -5.53 -8.18 37.21
CA ILE A 394 -5.02 -9.53 36.98
C ILE A 394 -6.02 -10.38 36.20
N GLU A 395 -7.31 -10.36 36.56
CA GLU A 395 -8.37 -11.08 35.85
C GLU A 395 -8.48 -10.62 34.39
N SER A 396 -8.40 -9.30 34.13
CA SER A 396 -8.37 -8.75 32.80
C SER A 396 -7.15 -9.22 32.01
N ASN A 397 -5.96 -9.10 32.61
CA ASN A 397 -4.72 -9.55 31.96
C ASN A 397 -4.74 -11.07 31.65
N LEU A 398 -5.33 -11.89 32.51
CA LEU A 398 -5.48 -13.34 32.26
C LEU A 398 -6.39 -13.64 31.08
N LYS A 399 -7.48 -12.88 30.90
CA LYS A 399 -8.34 -12.99 29.71
C LYS A 399 -7.58 -12.61 28.45
N ASP A 400 -6.79 -11.54 28.51
CA ASP A 400 -5.96 -11.11 27.37
C ASP A 400 -4.89 -12.16 27.04
N ILE A 401 -4.25 -12.77 28.05
CA ILE A 401 -3.31 -13.87 27.86
C ILE A 401 -3.98 -15.08 27.19
N GLN A 402 -5.19 -15.45 27.64
CA GLN A 402 -5.95 -16.54 27.00
C GLN A 402 -6.26 -16.24 25.53
N ALA A 403 -6.63 -14.99 25.20
CA ALA A 403 -6.86 -14.58 23.83
C ALA A 403 -5.56 -14.66 22.98
N ILE A 404 -4.43 -14.25 23.56
CA ILE A 404 -3.12 -14.37 22.90
C ILE A 404 -2.73 -15.84 22.68
N ASP A 405 -2.99 -16.71 23.66
CA ASP A 405 -2.71 -18.16 23.55
C ASP A 405 -3.54 -18.80 22.42
N VAL A 406 -4.81 -18.38 22.23
CA VAL A 406 -5.63 -18.79 21.08
C VAL A 406 -5.00 -18.36 19.76
N HIS A 407 -4.47 -17.13 19.67
CA HIS A 407 -3.79 -16.63 18.47
C HIS A 407 -2.45 -17.33 18.23
N LEU A 408 -1.69 -17.65 19.27
CA LEU A 408 -0.43 -18.42 19.17
C LEU A 408 -0.65 -19.86 18.70
N ASN A 409 -1.78 -20.47 19.07
CA ASN A 409 -2.16 -21.81 18.62
C ASN A 409 -2.52 -21.86 17.12
N ASP A 410 -3.03 -20.75 16.57
CA ASP A 410 -3.35 -20.64 15.14
C ASP A 410 -3.02 -19.25 14.60
N ILE A 411 -1.73 -19.00 14.38
CA ILE A 411 -1.22 -17.75 13.83
C ILE A 411 -1.75 -17.52 12.41
N ASN A 412 -1.92 -18.58 11.61
CA ASN A 412 -2.47 -18.44 10.26
C ASN A 412 -3.89 -17.86 10.28
N LYS A 413 -4.74 -18.31 11.20
CA LYS A 413 -6.08 -17.76 11.37
C LYS A 413 -6.05 -16.30 11.82
N PHE A 414 -5.19 -15.98 12.80
CA PHE A 414 -5.00 -14.59 13.24
C PHE A 414 -4.58 -13.68 12.08
N MET A 415 -3.63 -14.11 11.24
CA MET A 415 -3.21 -13.37 10.05
C MET A 415 -4.36 -13.17 9.05
N ILE A 416 -5.13 -14.23 8.78
CA ILE A 416 -6.30 -14.15 7.89
C ILE A 416 -7.30 -13.10 8.39
N ASP A 417 -7.64 -13.13 9.67
CA ASP A 417 -8.62 -12.22 10.25
C ASP A 417 -8.12 -10.76 10.18
N LYS A 418 -6.84 -10.53 10.44
CA LYS A 418 -6.21 -9.21 10.31
C LYS A 418 -6.25 -8.70 8.87
N PHE A 419 -5.84 -9.51 7.89
CA PHE A 419 -5.88 -9.12 6.47
C PHE A 419 -7.30 -8.87 5.97
N LYS A 420 -8.27 -9.68 6.39
CA LYS A 420 -9.68 -9.44 6.06
C LYS A 420 -10.19 -8.12 6.63
N GLY A 421 -9.79 -7.78 7.86
CA GLY A 421 -10.09 -6.49 8.45
C GLY A 421 -9.55 -5.33 7.61
N ILE A 422 -8.28 -5.42 7.18
CA ILE A 422 -7.64 -4.42 6.32
C ILE A 422 -8.36 -4.33 4.96
N ALA A 423 -8.64 -5.46 4.31
CA ALA A 423 -9.34 -5.47 3.02
C ALA A 423 -10.78 -4.94 3.10
N LYS A 424 -11.46 -5.14 4.24
CA LYS A 424 -12.80 -4.59 4.48
C LYS A 424 -12.81 -3.07 4.56
N VAL A 425 -11.79 -2.48 5.17
CA VAL A 425 -11.68 -1.03 5.37
C VAL A 425 -11.08 -0.33 4.16
N HIS A 426 -10.03 -0.89 3.58
CA HIS A 426 -9.20 -0.24 2.56
C HIS A 426 -9.30 -0.88 1.18
N GLY A 427 -9.88 -2.07 1.06
CA GLY A 427 -9.98 -2.79 -0.20
C GLY A 427 -11.04 -2.19 -1.12
N ARG A 428 -10.68 -2.00 -2.38
CA ARG A 428 -11.59 -1.57 -3.44
C ARG A 428 -11.75 -2.65 -4.50
N GLU A 429 -12.81 -2.57 -5.28
CA GLU A 429 -12.96 -3.39 -6.47
C GLU A 429 -11.92 -3.02 -7.52
N ARG A 430 -11.53 -3.99 -8.35
CA ARG A 430 -10.61 -3.75 -9.46
C ARG A 430 -11.15 -2.70 -10.40
N ARG A 431 -10.34 -1.69 -10.72
CA ARG A 431 -10.67 -0.63 -11.67
C ARG A 431 -10.11 -0.94 -13.06
N THR A 432 -8.92 -1.51 -13.13
CA THR A 432 -8.24 -1.79 -14.40
C THR A 432 -8.84 -3.01 -15.09
N ARG A 433 -9.21 -2.85 -16.36
CA ARG A 433 -9.59 -3.93 -17.25
C ARG A 433 -8.36 -4.58 -17.86
N ILE A 434 -8.44 -5.88 -18.09
CA ILE A 434 -7.41 -6.65 -18.78
C ILE A 434 -8.04 -7.24 -20.03
N VAL A 435 -7.38 -7.05 -21.17
CA VAL A 435 -7.84 -7.55 -22.46
C VAL A 435 -6.71 -8.33 -23.13
N ASP A 436 -6.92 -9.61 -23.33
CA ASP A 436 -5.97 -10.46 -24.06
C ASP A 436 -5.98 -10.11 -25.53
N THR A 437 -4.81 -9.99 -26.14
CA THR A 437 -4.65 -9.66 -27.56
C THR A 437 -3.40 -10.27 -28.16
N GLU A 438 -3.50 -10.65 -29.43
CA GLU A 438 -2.34 -11.06 -30.24
C GLU A 438 -1.71 -9.88 -31.00
N LYS A 439 -2.48 -8.81 -31.23
CA LYS A 439 -2.07 -7.65 -32.02
C LYS A 439 -2.47 -6.35 -31.33
N LEU A 440 -1.48 -5.60 -30.90
CA LEU A 440 -1.68 -4.36 -30.16
C LEU A 440 -2.36 -3.23 -30.98
N TYR A 441 -2.06 -3.14 -32.27
CA TYR A 441 -2.54 -2.08 -33.16
C TYR A 441 -3.72 -2.52 -34.05
N ASP A 442 -4.55 -3.45 -33.59
CA ASP A 442 -5.78 -3.82 -34.30
C ASP A 442 -6.86 -2.77 -34.06
N ALA A 443 -7.14 -1.97 -35.09
CA ALA A 443 -8.12 -0.89 -35.05
C ALA A 443 -9.55 -1.33 -34.69
N ASN A 444 -9.94 -2.53 -35.09
CA ASN A 444 -11.29 -3.06 -34.77
C ASN A 444 -11.37 -3.50 -33.32
N MET A 445 -10.33 -4.16 -32.81
CA MET A 445 -10.20 -4.55 -31.41
C MET A 445 -10.16 -3.30 -30.51
N LEU A 446 -9.30 -2.32 -30.82
CA LEU A 446 -9.20 -1.09 -30.05
C LEU A 446 -10.54 -0.35 -29.99
N TRP A 447 -11.23 -0.24 -31.14
CA TRP A 447 -12.55 0.38 -31.20
C TRP A 447 -13.57 -0.35 -30.31
N LYS A 448 -13.63 -1.66 -30.40
CA LYS A 448 -14.55 -2.49 -29.60
C LYS A 448 -14.29 -2.38 -28.11
N GLU A 449 -13.02 -2.41 -27.71
CA GLU A 449 -12.65 -2.53 -26.30
C GLU A 449 -12.55 -1.18 -25.57
N LEU A 450 -12.25 -0.09 -26.26
CA LEU A 450 -12.00 1.20 -25.63
C LEU A 450 -13.12 2.22 -25.81
N VAL A 451 -13.94 2.12 -26.88
CA VAL A 451 -14.97 3.13 -27.15
C VAL A 451 -16.29 2.74 -26.54
N TYR A 452 -16.89 3.69 -25.84
CA TYR A 452 -18.32 3.66 -25.55
C TYR A 452 -18.99 4.90 -26.13
N THR A 453 -20.20 4.75 -26.61
CA THR A 453 -20.91 5.81 -27.30
C THR A 453 -22.00 6.38 -26.40
N SER A 454 -21.99 7.69 -26.21
CA SER A 454 -23.06 8.45 -25.59
C SER A 454 -23.67 9.45 -26.59
N ARG A 455 -24.88 9.92 -26.32
CA ARG A 455 -25.45 11.06 -27.03
C ARG A 455 -25.35 12.30 -26.16
N ALA A 456 -25.07 13.43 -26.75
CA ALA A 456 -25.14 14.71 -26.03
C ALA A 456 -26.51 14.81 -25.35
N SER A 457 -26.53 15.04 -24.05
CA SER A 457 -27.76 15.47 -23.37
C SER A 457 -28.18 16.81 -24.01
N LYS A 458 -29.37 16.83 -24.65
CA LYS A 458 -29.94 18.00 -25.26
C LYS A 458 -30.27 19.07 -24.22
#